data_14cded415032dc29f562a91715a52ea3
#
_entry.id   14cded415032dc29f562a91715a52ea3
#
_cell.length_a   1.000
_cell.length_b   1.000
_cell.length_c   1.000
_cell.angle_alpha   90.00
_cell.angle_beta   90.00
_cell.angle_gamma   90.00
#
_symmetry.space_group_name_H-M   'P 1'
#
loop_
_entity.id
_entity.type
_entity.pdbx_description
1 polymer ?
#
loop_
_entity_poly.entity_id
_entity_poly.type
_entity_poly.pdbx_seq_one_letter_code
_entity_poly.pdbx_strand_id
1 'polypeptide(L)'
;MAVNDNPVPRGRIRRSMPLAGFTARAAGGRMVAALREKTGDAGAVTRFHERTAERYTELLGHSKGVLMKAGQVLSMVDASAIGNGGFSPYQKALARLQADAPPMDPALAKDVLQTDLGRPVREVFAEFSAEPMAAASIGQVHRAVLPDGREVAVKIQYPGAAQAIRDDLANTELLATFFRFVVSASGTAMQPDFRQMTREIGARIAEEIDYRHEAANITAFSELYRGHPFIRVPDVIAEASGDRVLTMTYLDGLDWTAAQRADQELKNTWAEVIGRFSAGSYRHANLFNADPHPGNYRFGLDGTVGFVDFGCVKVLPERVRLKFIEMIRATIDGRKYDLHDRMAELGYFAGGSTLSADEAYEWMAGLAYEALAPQPITFTRDTAERAVRGLIDLRSPDHPVRRVSAPDDMVFFTRLSLMLNPIYAMLGATCYVRSIIDDLDGAAEPTTPLGKQHDAWV
;
A
#
# COMPACT_ATOMS: atom_id res chain seq x y z
N MET A 1 17.90 -30.51 9.49
CA MET A 1 17.92 -29.89 8.15
C MET A 1 18.70 -28.60 8.28
N ALA A 2 19.77 -28.43 7.53
CA ALA A 2 20.68 -27.30 7.65
C ALA A 2 19.97 -26.00 7.25
N VAL A 3 19.91 -25.03 8.17
CA VAL A 3 19.47 -23.66 7.91
C VAL A 3 20.46 -23.05 6.93
N ASN A 4 20.00 -22.69 5.75
CA ASN A 4 20.80 -22.08 4.70
C ASN A 4 21.03 -20.60 5.04
N ASP A 5 21.99 -20.32 5.91
CA ASP A 5 22.53 -18.98 6.19
C ASP A 5 23.40 -18.51 5.00
N ASN A 6 22.77 -18.30 3.84
CA ASN A 6 23.47 -17.67 2.74
C ASN A 6 23.42 -16.14 2.94
N PRO A 7 24.56 -15.50 3.24
CA PRO A 7 24.61 -14.04 3.35
C PRO A 7 24.22 -13.43 2.01
N VAL A 8 23.40 -12.38 2.08
CA VAL A 8 22.95 -11.61 0.91
C VAL A 8 24.17 -11.25 0.05
N PRO A 9 24.23 -11.61 -1.25
CA PRO A 9 25.40 -11.39 -2.09
C PRO A 9 25.79 -9.91 -2.12
N ARG A 10 27.00 -9.57 -1.75
CA ARG A 10 27.55 -8.20 -1.77
C ARG A 10 28.13 -7.92 -3.17
N GLY A 11 27.66 -6.83 -3.84
CA GLY A 11 28.20 -6.33 -5.10
C GLY A 11 27.18 -6.15 -6.22
N ARG A 12 27.18 -4.97 -6.87
CA ARG A 12 26.22 -4.53 -7.89
C ARG A 12 26.08 -5.52 -9.07
N ILE A 13 27.19 -6.00 -9.62
CA ILE A 13 27.21 -6.88 -10.80
C ILE A 13 26.64 -8.27 -10.47
N ARG A 14 26.95 -8.81 -9.29
CA ARG A 14 26.53 -10.16 -8.89
C ARG A 14 25.01 -10.28 -8.65
N ARG A 15 24.33 -9.16 -8.32
CA ARG A 15 22.89 -9.11 -8.09
C ARG A 15 22.10 -8.82 -9.37
N SER A 16 22.65 -8.03 -10.29
CA SER A 16 21.97 -7.62 -11.54
C SER A 16 22.05 -8.66 -12.65
N MET A 17 23.14 -9.42 -12.74
CA MET A 17 23.37 -10.41 -13.80
C MET A 17 22.30 -11.52 -13.87
N PRO A 18 21.84 -12.12 -12.77
CA PRO A 18 20.81 -13.16 -12.83
C PRO A 18 19.49 -12.61 -13.39
N LEU A 19 19.09 -11.39 -13.00
CA LEU A 19 17.85 -10.77 -13.44
C LEU A 19 17.93 -10.32 -14.90
N ALA A 20 19.03 -9.71 -15.34
CA ALA A 20 19.23 -9.29 -16.72
C ALA A 20 19.23 -10.49 -17.68
N GLY A 21 19.94 -11.56 -17.32
CA GLY A 21 19.96 -12.81 -18.08
C GLY A 21 18.61 -13.52 -18.12
N PHE A 22 17.82 -13.41 -17.04
CA PHE A 22 16.47 -13.93 -16.98
C PHE A 22 15.52 -13.13 -17.86
N THR A 23 15.56 -11.78 -17.79
CA THR A 23 14.71 -10.88 -18.58
C THR A 23 14.93 -11.08 -20.09
N ALA A 24 16.18 -11.21 -20.53
CA ALA A 24 16.50 -11.48 -21.94
C ALA A 24 15.94 -12.86 -22.39
N ARG A 25 16.05 -13.89 -21.57
CA ARG A 25 15.49 -15.21 -21.85
C ARG A 25 13.96 -15.23 -21.83
N ALA A 26 13.34 -14.46 -20.94
CA ALA A 26 11.89 -14.32 -20.87
C ALA A 26 11.33 -13.63 -22.13
N ALA A 27 11.98 -12.57 -22.62
CA ALA A 27 11.57 -11.91 -23.85
C ALA A 27 11.61 -12.86 -25.07
N GLY A 28 12.69 -13.63 -25.23
CA GLY A 28 12.80 -14.65 -26.28
C GLY A 28 11.78 -15.79 -26.14
N GLY A 29 11.57 -16.28 -24.92
CA GLY A 29 10.60 -17.33 -24.63
C GLY A 29 9.15 -16.93 -24.90
N ARG A 30 8.77 -15.67 -24.65
CA ARG A 30 7.44 -15.14 -24.98
C ARG A 30 7.17 -15.16 -26.48
N MET A 31 8.17 -14.78 -27.29
CA MET A 31 8.05 -14.80 -28.75
C MET A 31 7.81 -16.22 -29.28
N VAL A 32 8.53 -17.20 -28.72
CA VAL A 32 8.35 -18.62 -29.06
C VAL A 32 6.97 -19.12 -28.59
N ALA A 33 6.50 -18.73 -27.40
CA ALA A 33 5.16 -19.12 -26.91
C ALA A 33 4.05 -18.51 -27.78
N ALA A 34 4.18 -17.25 -28.20
CA ALA A 34 3.22 -16.59 -29.11
C ALA A 34 3.19 -17.25 -30.50
N LEU A 35 4.35 -17.72 -31.01
CA LEU A 35 4.39 -18.48 -32.26
C LEU A 35 3.68 -19.85 -32.12
N ARG A 36 3.91 -20.56 -31.02
CA ARG A 36 3.25 -21.85 -30.72
C ARG A 36 1.73 -21.70 -30.61
N GLU A 37 1.27 -20.64 -29.97
CA GLU A 37 -0.17 -20.37 -29.84
C GLU A 37 -0.82 -20.11 -31.21
N LYS A 38 -0.12 -19.38 -32.09
CA LYS A 38 -0.56 -19.18 -33.50
C LYS A 38 -0.54 -20.47 -34.32
N THR A 39 0.26 -21.47 -33.97
CA THR A 39 0.38 -22.76 -34.66
C THR A 39 -0.47 -23.88 -34.04
N GLY A 40 -1.40 -23.54 -33.11
CA GLY A 40 -2.41 -24.45 -32.58
C GLY A 40 -2.19 -24.96 -31.15
N ASP A 41 -1.14 -24.53 -30.45
CA ASP A 41 -0.91 -24.87 -29.02
C ASP A 41 -1.66 -23.89 -28.12
N ALA A 42 -2.98 -24.06 -27.98
CA ALA A 42 -3.81 -23.20 -27.17
C ALA A 42 -3.31 -23.08 -25.71
N GLY A 43 -3.12 -21.86 -25.22
CA GLY A 43 -2.64 -21.57 -23.87
C GLY A 43 -1.10 -21.64 -23.70
N ALA A 44 -0.33 -21.70 -24.79
CA ALA A 44 1.13 -21.70 -24.72
C ALA A 44 1.68 -20.42 -24.05
N VAL A 45 1.07 -19.28 -24.30
CA VAL A 45 1.42 -17.99 -23.69
C VAL A 45 1.11 -17.98 -22.19
N THR A 46 -0.05 -18.51 -21.79
CA THR A 46 -0.44 -18.59 -20.36
C THR A 46 0.54 -19.50 -19.59
N ARG A 47 0.81 -20.69 -20.09
CA ARG A 47 1.79 -21.61 -19.47
C ARG A 47 3.22 -21.02 -19.42
N PHE A 48 3.57 -20.23 -20.41
CA PHE A 48 4.85 -19.50 -20.39
C PHE A 48 4.90 -18.49 -19.26
N HIS A 49 3.83 -17.68 -19.08
CA HIS A 49 3.76 -16.68 -18.00
C HIS A 49 3.76 -17.35 -16.62
N GLU A 50 3.04 -18.44 -16.41
CA GLU A 50 3.03 -19.18 -15.15
C GLU A 50 4.43 -19.69 -14.77
N ARG A 51 5.10 -20.39 -15.67
CA ARG A 51 6.48 -20.91 -15.43
C ARG A 51 7.51 -19.79 -15.23
N THR A 52 7.32 -18.69 -15.94
CA THR A 52 8.20 -17.52 -15.83
C THR A 52 8.00 -16.84 -14.51
N ALA A 53 6.75 -16.73 -14.04
CA ALA A 53 6.40 -16.17 -12.75
C ALA A 53 6.98 -16.99 -11.58
N GLU A 54 6.88 -18.32 -11.63
CA GLU A 54 7.46 -19.22 -10.62
C GLU A 54 8.98 -19.04 -10.51
N ARG A 55 9.69 -19.08 -11.65
CA ARG A 55 11.15 -18.86 -11.67
C ARG A 55 11.55 -17.46 -11.21
N TYR A 56 10.73 -16.48 -11.53
CA TYR A 56 10.94 -15.11 -11.08
C TYR A 56 10.81 -15.00 -9.57
N THR A 57 9.80 -15.67 -9.00
CA THR A 57 9.57 -15.78 -7.56
C THR A 57 10.76 -16.41 -6.84
N GLU A 58 11.31 -17.51 -7.37
CA GLU A 58 12.51 -18.14 -6.82
C GLU A 58 13.71 -17.18 -6.82
N LEU A 59 13.93 -16.44 -7.92
CA LEU A 59 15.00 -15.45 -8.02
C LEU A 59 14.85 -14.31 -7.02
N LEU A 60 13.61 -13.84 -6.79
CA LEU A 60 13.31 -12.75 -5.85
C LEU A 60 13.36 -13.23 -4.39
N GLY A 61 12.94 -14.46 -4.11
CA GLY A 61 12.95 -15.04 -2.76
C GLY A 61 14.35 -15.12 -2.15
N HIS A 62 15.39 -15.22 -2.99
CA HIS A 62 16.79 -15.16 -2.56
C HIS A 62 17.32 -13.72 -2.37
N SER A 63 16.61 -12.70 -2.85
CA SER A 63 17.02 -11.31 -2.69
C SER A 63 16.04 -10.59 -1.78
N LYS A 64 16.32 -10.62 -0.45
CA LYS A 64 15.60 -9.84 0.58
C LYS A 64 15.83 -8.33 0.38
N GLY A 65 15.62 -7.82 -0.84
CA GLY A 65 15.97 -6.46 -1.25
C GLY A 65 14.82 -5.71 -1.91
N VAL A 66 15.18 -4.60 -2.56
CA VAL A 66 14.26 -3.66 -3.22
C VAL A 66 13.31 -4.30 -4.22
N LEU A 67 13.74 -5.37 -4.89
CA LEU A 67 12.91 -6.06 -5.88
C LEU A 67 11.74 -6.83 -5.26
N MET A 68 11.94 -7.41 -4.07
CA MET A 68 10.86 -8.05 -3.32
C MET A 68 9.81 -7.00 -2.92
N LYS A 69 10.26 -5.83 -2.47
CA LYS A 69 9.37 -4.74 -2.09
C LYS A 69 8.65 -4.11 -3.29
N ALA A 70 9.36 -3.86 -4.38
CA ALA A 70 8.74 -3.42 -5.64
C ALA A 70 7.70 -4.43 -6.14
N GLY A 71 7.98 -5.74 -5.97
CA GLY A 71 7.04 -6.82 -6.26
C GLY A 71 5.79 -6.76 -5.35
N GLN A 72 5.96 -6.43 -4.07
CA GLN A 72 4.85 -6.25 -3.14
C GLN A 72 3.92 -5.11 -3.57
N VAL A 73 4.48 -3.95 -3.89
CA VAL A 73 3.71 -2.81 -4.41
C VAL A 73 2.94 -3.20 -5.67
N LEU A 74 3.56 -3.95 -6.58
CA LEU A 74 2.92 -4.39 -7.82
C LEU A 74 1.90 -5.51 -7.62
N SER A 75 2.04 -6.36 -6.59
CA SER A 75 1.08 -7.43 -6.30
C SER A 75 -0.30 -6.90 -5.87
N MET A 76 -0.35 -5.66 -5.42
CA MET A 76 -1.58 -4.99 -4.96
C MET A 76 -2.35 -4.29 -6.09
N VAL A 77 -1.73 -4.11 -7.27
CA VAL A 77 -2.39 -3.50 -8.42
C VAL A 77 -3.16 -4.57 -9.19
N ASP A 78 -4.46 -4.34 -9.44
CA ASP A 78 -5.28 -5.33 -10.17
C ASP A 78 -4.73 -5.60 -11.57
N ALA A 79 -4.34 -6.85 -11.82
CA ALA A 79 -3.77 -7.30 -13.08
C ALA A 79 -4.71 -7.11 -14.27
N SER A 80 -6.03 -7.11 -14.04
CA SER A 80 -7.04 -6.92 -15.10
C SER A 80 -7.02 -5.48 -15.64
N ALA A 81 -6.58 -4.51 -14.82
CA ALA A 81 -6.46 -3.10 -15.20
C ALA A 81 -5.18 -2.80 -15.99
N ILE A 82 -4.12 -3.60 -15.80
CA ILE A 82 -2.81 -3.33 -16.38
C ILE A 82 -2.60 -4.01 -17.75
N GLY A 83 -3.54 -4.84 -18.23
CA GLY A 83 -3.38 -5.48 -19.55
C GLY A 83 -4.20 -6.76 -19.72
N ASN A 84 -3.82 -7.57 -20.71
CA ASN A 84 -4.56 -8.78 -21.13
C ASN A 84 -4.42 -10.00 -20.19
N GLY A 85 -4.32 -9.78 -18.85
CA GLY A 85 -4.24 -10.87 -17.86
C GLY A 85 -2.86 -11.56 -17.75
N GLY A 86 -1.89 -11.20 -18.58
CA GLY A 86 -0.55 -11.80 -18.56
C GLY A 86 0.26 -11.51 -17.29
N PHE A 87 -0.15 -10.51 -16.50
CA PHE A 87 0.52 -10.16 -15.24
C PHE A 87 -0.04 -10.91 -14.02
N SER A 88 -1.25 -11.48 -14.10
CA SER A 88 -1.90 -12.20 -12.99
C SER A 88 -1.06 -13.35 -12.40
N PRO A 89 -0.34 -14.20 -13.19
CA PRO A 89 0.55 -15.22 -12.63
C PRO A 89 1.68 -14.64 -11.77
N TYR A 90 2.24 -13.48 -12.17
CA TYR A 90 3.32 -12.81 -11.43
C TYR A 90 2.84 -12.23 -10.12
N GLN A 91 1.63 -11.66 -10.09
CA GLN A 91 1.02 -11.18 -8.85
C GLN A 91 0.79 -12.29 -7.85
N LYS A 92 0.22 -13.42 -8.29
CA LYS A 92 0.01 -14.60 -7.44
C LYS A 92 1.34 -15.14 -6.90
N ALA A 93 2.38 -15.14 -7.72
CA ALA A 93 3.69 -15.60 -7.35
C ALA A 93 4.37 -14.65 -6.34
N LEU A 94 4.25 -13.34 -6.54
CA LEU A 94 4.77 -12.31 -5.64
C LEU A 94 4.04 -12.29 -4.29
N ALA A 95 2.72 -12.50 -4.28
CA ALA A 95 1.92 -12.62 -3.06
C ALA A 95 2.35 -13.82 -2.19
N ARG A 96 2.74 -14.94 -2.80
CA ARG A 96 3.29 -16.11 -2.08
C ARG A 96 4.62 -15.81 -1.38
N LEU A 97 5.49 -15.01 -2.00
CA LEU A 97 6.77 -14.61 -1.38
C LEU A 97 6.61 -13.84 -0.07
N GLN A 98 5.47 -13.16 0.10
CA GLN A 98 5.18 -12.43 1.33
C GLN A 98 4.82 -13.36 2.49
N ALA A 99 4.11 -14.46 2.19
CA ALA A 99 3.61 -15.39 3.19
C ALA A 99 4.70 -16.38 3.68
N ASP A 100 5.72 -16.68 2.86
CA ASP A 100 6.66 -17.78 3.07
C ASP A 100 8.05 -17.33 3.56
N ALA A 101 8.26 -16.07 3.94
CA ALA A 101 9.55 -15.63 4.48
C ALA A 101 9.82 -16.30 5.85
N PRO A 102 10.88 -17.13 5.98
CA PRO A 102 11.18 -17.77 7.25
C PRO A 102 11.50 -16.71 8.32
N PRO A 103 11.01 -16.90 9.56
CA PRO A 103 11.34 -16.00 10.65
C PRO A 103 12.85 -15.96 10.90
N MET A 104 13.31 -14.83 11.44
CA MET A 104 14.69 -14.66 11.92
C MET A 104 14.94 -15.61 13.11
N ASP A 105 16.15 -16.15 13.19
CA ASP A 105 16.57 -16.90 14.38
C ASP A 105 16.37 -16.05 15.64
N PRO A 106 15.76 -16.59 16.72
CA PRO A 106 15.53 -15.86 17.96
C PRO A 106 16.78 -15.29 18.60
N ALA A 107 17.95 -15.95 18.46
CA ALA A 107 19.21 -15.44 18.97
C ALA A 107 19.65 -14.20 18.18
N LEU A 108 19.46 -14.20 16.87
CA LEU A 108 19.75 -13.06 16.01
C LEU A 108 18.81 -11.87 16.29
N ALA A 109 17.52 -12.12 16.54
CA ALA A 109 16.58 -11.08 16.95
C ALA A 109 17.01 -10.41 18.25
N LYS A 110 17.44 -11.19 19.26
CA LYS A 110 17.98 -10.68 20.51
C LYS A 110 19.26 -9.88 20.32
N ASP A 111 20.15 -10.32 19.44
CA ASP A 111 21.40 -9.59 19.13
C ASP A 111 21.12 -8.22 18.51
N VAL A 112 20.16 -8.14 17.55
CA VAL A 112 19.71 -6.87 16.99
C VAL A 112 19.16 -5.96 18.08
N LEU A 113 18.28 -6.47 18.95
CA LEU A 113 17.69 -5.71 20.07
C LEU A 113 18.80 -5.15 20.99
N GLN A 114 19.69 -6.01 21.47
CA GLN A 114 20.75 -5.61 22.40
C GLN A 114 21.71 -4.59 21.79
N THR A 115 22.06 -4.81 20.51
CA THR A 115 22.98 -3.91 19.80
C THR A 115 22.35 -2.55 19.55
N ASP A 116 21.08 -2.51 19.16
CA ASP A 116 20.40 -1.27 18.79
C ASP A 116 19.98 -0.46 20.02
N LEU A 117 19.53 -1.13 21.10
CA LEU A 117 19.10 -0.49 22.34
C LEU A 117 20.25 -0.27 23.35
N GLY A 118 21.43 -0.84 23.10
CA GLY A 118 22.62 -0.69 23.95
C GLY A 118 22.52 -1.34 25.33
N ARG A 119 21.55 -2.22 25.57
CA ARG A 119 21.30 -2.90 26.86
C ARG A 119 20.67 -4.28 26.67
N PRO A 120 20.82 -5.18 27.66
CA PRO A 120 20.24 -6.52 27.59
C PRO A 120 18.71 -6.49 27.46
N VAL A 121 18.14 -7.42 26.67
CA VAL A 121 16.67 -7.53 26.43
C VAL A 121 15.88 -7.58 27.74
N ARG A 122 16.37 -8.31 28.76
CA ARG A 122 15.74 -8.45 30.09
C ARG A 122 15.66 -7.15 30.90
N GLU A 123 16.44 -6.15 30.54
CA GLU A 123 16.41 -4.83 31.18
C GLU A 123 15.42 -3.87 30.51
N VAL A 124 15.04 -4.20 29.26
CA VAL A 124 14.07 -3.43 28.47
C VAL A 124 12.67 -4.02 28.62
N PHE A 125 12.57 -5.34 28.58
CA PHE A 125 11.29 -6.07 28.62
C PHE A 125 11.25 -7.05 29.76
N ALA A 126 10.16 -7.07 30.53
CA ALA A 126 9.90 -8.10 31.55
C ALA A 126 9.64 -9.46 30.89
N GLU A 127 8.93 -9.45 29.75
CA GLU A 127 8.69 -10.63 28.92
C GLU A 127 8.94 -10.27 27.44
N PHE A 128 9.56 -11.18 26.70
CA PHE A 128 9.78 -11.04 25.26
C PHE A 128 9.52 -12.38 24.57
N SER A 129 8.57 -12.42 23.64
CA SER A 129 8.25 -13.62 22.86
C SER A 129 9.41 -13.96 21.92
N ALA A 130 9.94 -15.17 22.02
CA ALA A 130 10.98 -15.65 21.11
C ALA A 130 10.45 -15.83 19.67
N GLU A 131 9.19 -16.25 19.55
CA GLU A 131 8.51 -16.41 18.26
C GLU A 131 7.89 -15.08 17.80
N PRO A 132 8.08 -14.67 16.54
CA PRO A 132 7.41 -13.50 16.02
C PRO A 132 5.91 -13.75 15.86
N MET A 133 5.12 -12.72 16.15
CA MET A 133 3.68 -12.75 15.92
C MET A 133 3.28 -12.43 14.47
N ALA A 134 4.16 -11.75 13.73
CA ALA A 134 3.93 -11.36 12.34
C ALA A 134 5.26 -11.11 11.62
N ALA A 135 5.27 -11.32 10.30
CA ALA A 135 6.31 -10.81 9.42
C ALA A 135 6.03 -9.33 9.11
N ALA A 136 7.09 -8.53 9.03
CA ALA A 136 7.08 -7.18 8.48
C ALA A 136 7.86 -7.18 7.15
N SER A 137 7.70 -6.12 6.34
CA SER A 137 8.32 -6.05 5.01
C SER A 137 9.85 -6.23 5.01
N ILE A 138 10.51 -5.72 6.04
CA ILE A 138 11.98 -5.77 6.21
C ILE A 138 12.41 -6.34 7.57
N GLY A 139 11.49 -6.98 8.29
CA GLY A 139 11.73 -7.45 9.65
C GLY A 139 10.64 -8.39 10.14
N GLN A 140 10.48 -8.44 11.42
CA GLN A 140 9.43 -9.19 12.10
C GLN A 140 8.93 -8.45 13.34
N VAL A 141 7.74 -8.80 13.81
CA VAL A 141 7.09 -8.19 14.98
C VAL A 141 6.96 -9.23 16.07
N HIS A 142 7.41 -8.88 17.28
CA HIS A 142 7.29 -9.70 18.48
C HIS A 142 6.34 -9.06 19.48
N ARG A 143 5.69 -9.88 20.31
CA ARG A 143 4.97 -9.42 21.49
C ARG A 143 5.93 -9.36 22.67
N ALA A 144 5.83 -8.31 23.46
CA ALA A 144 6.61 -8.15 24.67
C ALA A 144 5.80 -7.44 25.75
N VAL A 145 6.29 -7.49 27.00
CA VAL A 145 5.72 -6.78 28.14
C VAL A 145 6.81 -5.91 28.74
N LEU A 146 6.52 -4.64 28.94
CA LEU A 146 7.43 -3.70 29.62
C LEU A 146 7.47 -3.99 31.13
N PRO A 147 8.50 -3.50 31.87
CA PRO A 147 8.59 -3.66 33.32
C PRO A 147 7.41 -3.08 34.10
N ASP A 148 6.68 -2.12 33.53
CA ASP A 148 5.49 -1.51 34.10
C ASP A 148 4.19 -2.27 33.78
N GLY A 149 4.28 -3.41 33.07
CA GLY A 149 3.16 -4.29 32.70
C GLY A 149 2.45 -3.93 31.41
N ARG A 150 2.84 -2.85 30.70
CA ARG A 150 2.27 -2.52 29.38
C ARG A 150 2.65 -3.57 28.35
N GLU A 151 1.67 -4.07 27.60
CA GLU A 151 1.90 -4.93 26.45
C GLU A 151 2.33 -4.09 25.25
N VAL A 152 3.34 -4.56 24.50
CA VAL A 152 3.93 -3.85 23.38
C VAL A 152 4.18 -4.79 22.20
N ALA A 153 4.13 -4.20 20.98
CA ALA A 153 4.60 -4.80 19.75
C ALA A 153 5.99 -4.25 19.43
N VAL A 154 6.93 -5.14 19.14
CA VAL A 154 8.34 -4.80 18.88
C VAL A 154 8.68 -5.21 17.45
N LYS A 155 8.80 -4.22 16.53
CA LYS A 155 9.28 -4.42 15.15
C LYS A 155 10.80 -4.47 15.18
N ILE A 156 11.41 -5.50 14.58
CA ILE A 156 12.85 -5.72 14.51
C ILE A 156 13.26 -5.91 13.06
N GLN A 157 14.18 -5.09 12.56
CA GLN A 157 14.69 -5.22 11.19
C GLN A 157 15.59 -6.45 11.03
N TYR A 158 15.48 -7.10 9.87
CA TYR A 158 16.45 -8.13 9.47
C TYR A 158 17.85 -7.51 9.34
N PRO A 159 18.89 -8.13 9.91
CA PRO A 159 20.26 -7.66 9.78
C PRO A 159 20.66 -7.49 8.31
N GLY A 160 21.19 -6.32 7.98
CA GLY A 160 21.65 -5.99 6.64
C GLY A 160 20.55 -5.70 5.61
N ALA A 161 19.26 -5.85 5.95
CA ALA A 161 18.16 -5.57 5.02
C ALA A 161 18.14 -4.10 4.57
N ALA A 162 18.25 -3.16 5.49
CA ALA A 162 18.30 -1.74 5.17
C ALA A 162 19.49 -1.39 4.27
N GLN A 163 20.67 -1.93 4.54
CA GLN A 163 21.85 -1.70 3.69
C GLN A 163 21.67 -2.34 2.30
N ALA A 164 21.16 -3.56 2.23
CA ALA A 164 20.88 -4.23 0.97
C ALA A 164 19.89 -3.42 0.10
N ILE A 165 18.85 -2.87 0.71
CA ILE A 165 17.87 -2.03 0.03
C ILE A 165 18.51 -0.72 -0.45
N ARG A 166 19.32 -0.04 0.37
CA ARG A 166 20.04 1.16 -0.07
C ARG A 166 20.98 0.88 -1.25
N ASP A 167 21.70 -0.23 -1.22
CA ASP A 167 22.60 -0.64 -2.31
C ASP A 167 21.81 -0.94 -3.60
N ASP A 168 20.64 -1.59 -3.47
CA ASP A 168 19.77 -1.87 -4.61
C ASP A 168 19.12 -0.60 -5.18
N LEU A 169 18.71 0.36 -4.30
CA LEU A 169 18.20 1.67 -4.72
C LEU A 169 19.25 2.51 -5.46
N ALA A 170 20.49 2.42 -5.05
CA ALA A 170 21.61 3.04 -5.76
C ALA A 170 21.83 2.43 -7.16
N ASN A 171 21.27 1.23 -7.43
CA ASN A 171 21.33 0.56 -8.73
C ASN A 171 20.03 0.80 -9.53
N THR A 172 19.90 2.02 -10.09
CA THR A 172 18.73 2.41 -10.88
C THR A 172 18.46 1.50 -12.09
N GLU A 173 19.48 0.83 -12.63
CA GLU A 173 19.32 -0.12 -13.74
C GLU A 173 18.58 -1.39 -13.32
N LEU A 174 18.77 -1.84 -12.09
CA LEU A 174 18.08 -3.00 -11.56
C LEU A 174 16.55 -2.79 -11.53
N LEU A 175 16.12 -1.68 -10.95
CA LEU A 175 14.73 -1.29 -10.92
C LEU A 175 14.14 -1.00 -12.32
N ALA A 176 14.86 -0.27 -13.15
CA ALA A 176 14.42 -0.01 -14.51
C ALA A 176 14.27 -1.30 -15.34
N THR A 177 15.14 -2.29 -15.14
CA THR A 177 15.04 -3.61 -15.78
C THR A 177 13.86 -4.39 -15.27
N PHE A 178 13.59 -4.33 -13.97
CA PHE A 178 12.41 -4.94 -13.36
C PHE A 178 11.11 -4.35 -13.94
N PHE A 179 10.97 -3.02 -13.99
CA PHE A 179 9.78 -2.37 -14.55
C PHE A 179 9.60 -2.62 -16.04
N ARG A 180 10.69 -2.61 -16.82
CA ARG A 180 10.63 -3.02 -18.24
C ARG A 180 10.11 -4.44 -18.41
N PHE A 181 10.50 -5.35 -17.53
CA PHE A 181 9.99 -6.72 -17.53
C PHE A 181 8.49 -6.75 -17.21
N VAL A 182 8.03 -6.04 -16.17
CA VAL A 182 6.62 -5.95 -15.77
C VAL A 182 5.75 -5.41 -16.91
N VAL A 183 6.14 -4.29 -17.51
CA VAL A 183 5.42 -3.70 -18.66
C VAL A 183 5.43 -4.65 -19.87
N SER A 184 6.54 -5.30 -20.16
CA SER A 184 6.61 -6.31 -21.22
C SER A 184 5.69 -7.52 -20.95
N ALA A 185 5.60 -7.97 -19.69
CA ALA A 185 4.73 -9.06 -19.28
C ALA A 185 3.24 -8.68 -19.32
N SER A 186 2.91 -7.42 -19.02
CA SER A 186 1.53 -6.92 -19.07
C SER A 186 0.97 -6.80 -20.50
N GLY A 187 1.83 -6.78 -21.51
CA GLY A 187 1.42 -6.65 -22.92
C GLY A 187 0.90 -5.26 -23.30
N THR A 188 1.13 -4.25 -22.45
CA THR A 188 0.74 -2.86 -22.74
C THR A 188 1.72 -2.22 -23.73
N ALA A 189 1.20 -1.43 -24.69
CA ALA A 189 2.00 -0.64 -25.61
C ALA A 189 2.53 0.66 -24.98
N MET A 190 2.27 0.90 -23.70
CA MET A 190 2.66 2.10 -22.98
C MET A 190 4.15 2.06 -22.65
N GLN A 191 4.86 3.16 -22.93
CA GLN A 191 6.22 3.39 -22.46
C GLN A 191 6.18 4.42 -21.32
N PRO A 192 5.98 3.98 -20.06
CA PRO A 192 6.02 4.90 -18.93
C PRO A 192 7.42 5.48 -18.75
N ASP A 193 7.53 6.66 -18.14
CA ASP A 193 8.84 7.16 -17.70
C ASP A 193 9.36 6.28 -16.56
N PHE A 194 10.11 5.24 -16.94
CA PHE A 194 10.71 4.31 -15.98
C PHE A 194 11.65 4.99 -14.99
N ARG A 195 12.21 6.15 -15.32
CA ARG A 195 13.11 6.88 -14.43
C ARG A 195 12.33 7.58 -13.31
N GLN A 196 11.19 8.17 -13.65
CA GLN A 196 10.32 8.79 -12.66
C GLN A 196 9.73 7.72 -11.74
N MET A 197 9.17 6.65 -12.29
CA MET A 197 8.62 5.51 -11.53
C MET A 197 9.69 4.87 -10.61
N THR A 198 10.91 4.68 -11.11
CA THR A 198 12.02 4.12 -10.31
C THR A 198 12.40 5.04 -9.16
N ARG A 199 12.44 6.36 -9.38
CA ARG A 199 12.74 7.34 -8.32
C ARG A 199 11.68 7.35 -7.24
N GLU A 200 10.42 7.36 -7.63
CA GLU A 200 9.30 7.41 -6.70
C GLU A 200 9.20 6.14 -5.85
N ILE A 201 9.24 4.96 -6.47
CA ILE A 201 9.24 3.68 -5.74
C ILE A 201 10.50 3.56 -4.88
N GLY A 202 11.65 4.02 -5.39
CA GLY A 202 12.88 4.06 -4.63
C GLY A 202 12.80 4.93 -3.38
N ALA A 203 12.21 6.11 -3.48
CA ALA A 203 12.00 6.99 -2.35
C ALA A 203 11.08 6.34 -1.28
N ARG A 204 10.01 5.67 -1.72
CA ARG A 204 9.09 4.95 -0.82
C ARG A 204 9.76 3.81 -0.06
N ILE A 205 10.52 3.00 -0.78
CA ILE A 205 11.25 1.90 -0.16
C ILE A 205 12.31 2.45 0.82
N ALA A 206 12.90 3.61 0.53
CA ALA A 206 13.85 4.27 1.44
C ALA A 206 13.16 4.77 2.72
N GLU A 207 11.93 5.27 2.65
CA GLU A 207 11.13 5.67 3.82
C GLU A 207 10.83 4.47 4.74
N GLU A 208 10.45 3.33 4.18
CA GLU A 208 10.10 2.12 4.94
C GLU A 208 11.26 1.48 5.72
N ILE A 209 12.51 1.76 5.37
CA ILE A 209 13.67 1.26 6.10
C ILE A 209 14.04 2.14 7.31
N ASP A 210 13.39 3.27 7.50
CA ASP A 210 13.67 4.22 8.57
C ASP A 210 12.62 4.12 9.70
N TYR A 211 12.94 3.32 10.73
CA TYR A 211 12.04 3.14 11.88
C TYR A 211 11.92 4.40 12.75
N ARG A 212 12.90 5.32 12.72
CA ARG A 212 12.75 6.62 13.40
C ARG A 212 11.72 7.50 12.69
N HIS A 213 11.72 7.46 11.35
CA HIS A 213 10.71 8.15 10.57
C HIS A 213 9.31 7.55 10.80
N GLU A 214 9.20 6.22 10.82
CA GLU A 214 7.93 5.54 11.14
C GLU A 214 7.46 5.88 12.57
N ALA A 215 8.36 5.93 13.55
CA ALA A 215 8.04 6.33 14.92
C ALA A 215 7.48 7.76 14.99
N ALA A 216 8.07 8.70 14.25
CA ALA A 216 7.59 10.08 14.18
C ALA A 216 6.19 10.15 13.55
N ASN A 217 5.94 9.37 12.51
CA ASN A 217 4.62 9.27 11.87
C ASN A 217 3.57 8.69 12.83
N ILE A 218 3.90 7.60 13.53
CA ILE A 218 3.00 7.00 14.56
C ILE A 218 2.65 8.05 15.61
N THR A 219 3.64 8.76 16.11
CA THR A 219 3.43 9.80 17.13
C THR A 219 2.47 10.88 16.62
N ALA A 220 2.66 11.38 15.38
CA ALA A 220 1.79 12.39 14.80
C ALA A 220 0.34 11.89 14.66
N PHE A 221 0.13 10.64 14.24
CA PHE A 221 -1.21 10.05 14.13
C PHE A 221 -1.82 9.71 15.50
N SER A 222 -1.02 9.24 16.47
CA SER A 222 -1.48 9.00 17.84
C SER A 222 -1.94 10.30 18.50
N GLU A 223 -1.23 11.39 18.29
CA GLU A 223 -1.62 12.71 18.77
C GLU A 223 -2.90 13.20 18.08
N LEU A 224 -2.99 13.05 16.75
CA LEU A 224 -4.16 13.44 15.97
C LEU A 224 -5.43 12.72 16.46
N TYR A 225 -5.37 11.42 16.69
CA TYR A 225 -6.52 10.60 17.08
C TYR A 225 -6.59 10.27 18.58
N ARG A 226 -5.91 11.06 19.42
CA ARG A 226 -5.92 10.84 20.88
C ARG A 226 -7.35 10.91 21.43
N GLY A 227 -7.77 9.84 22.10
CA GLY A 227 -9.11 9.75 22.68
C GLY A 227 -10.25 9.56 21.67
N HIS A 228 -9.94 9.31 20.40
CA HIS A 228 -10.97 9.06 19.39
C HIS A 228 -11.82 7.81 19.76
N PRO A 229 -13.15 7.85 19.59
CA PRO A 229 -14.03 6.79 20.07
C PRO A 229 -13.82 5.43 19.41
N PHE A 230 -13.39 5.38 18.14
CA PHE A 230 -13.29 4.11 17.40
C PHE A 230 -12.03 3.97 16.53
N ILE A 231 -11.21 5.00 16.36
CA ILE A 231 -9.90 4.92 15.70
C ILE A 231 -8.84 4.72 16.77
N ARG A 232 -7.99 3.70 16.61
CA ARG A 232 -6.90 3.37 17.53
C ARG A 232 -5.57 3.47 16.80
N VAL A 233 -4.65 4.25 17.34
CA VAL A 233 -3.25 4.35 16.88
C VAL A 233 -2.37 4.01 18.07
N PRO A 234 -1.31 3.20 17.90
CA PRO A 234 -0.41 2.87 19.01
C PRO A 234 0.43 4.08 19.42
N ASP A 235 0.87 4.10 20.67
CA ASP A 235 1.88 5.04 21.14
C ASP A 235 3.28 4.44 21.00
N VAL A 236 4.25 5.25 20.57
CA VAL A 236 5.65 4.83 20.48
C VAL A 236 6.28 4.79 21.87
N ILE A 237 7.01 3.73 22.16
CA ILE A 237 7.82 3.58 23.38
C ILE A 237 9.26 3.96 23.04
N ALA A 238 9.58 5.24 23.17
CA ALA A 238 10.84 5.81 22.73
C ALA A 238 12.05 5.19 23.43
N GLU A 239 11.93 4.89 24.73
CA GLU A 239 12.99 4.27 25.55
C GLU A 239 13.28 2.81 25.20
N ALA A 240 12.40 2.17 24.42
CA ALA A 240 12.56 0.81 23.89
C ALA A 240 12.64 0.79 22.36
N SER A 241 12.98 1.91 21.73
CA SER A 241 13.10 2.06 20.28
C SER A 241 14.47 2.60 19.89
N GLY A 242 14.94 2.27 18.69
CA GLY A 242 16.23 2.66 18.14
C GLY A 242 16.17 2.86 16.62
N ASP A 243 17.29 2.61 15.93
CA ASP A 243 17.37 2.72 14.47
C ASP A 243 16.78 1.50 13.75
N ARG A 244 16.85 0.32 14.37
CA ARG A 244 16.43 -0.98 13.83
C ARG A 244 15.33 -1.65 14.64
N VAL A 245 14.95 -1.05 15.75
CA VAL A 245 13.91 -1.54 16.66
C VAL A 245 12.89 -0.44 16.86
N LEU A 246 11.61 -0.76 16.60
CA LEU A 246 10.49 0.13 16.86
C LEU A 246 9.52 -0.56 17.80
N THR A 247 9.38 -0.02 19.00
CA THR A 247 8.46 -0.52 20.03
C THR A 247 7.26 0.42 20.16
N MET A 248 6.08 -0.16 20.15
CA MET A 248 4.82 0.57 20.28
C MET A 248 3.83 -0.19 21.14
N THR A 249 2.83 0.48 21.70
CA THR A 249 1.76 -0.18 22.46
C THR A 249 1.07 -1.24 21.61
N TYR A 250 0.79 -2.39 22.21
CA TYR A 250 0.08 -3.47 21.52
C TYR A 250 -1.40 -3.09 21.34
N LEU A 251 -1.91 -3.20 20.11
CA LEU A 251 -3.31 -3.06 19.82
C LEU A 251 -3.91 -4.46 19.58
N ASP A 252 -4.85 -4.83 20.42
CA ASP A 252 -5.60 -6.08 20.27
C ASP A 252 -6.65 -5.96 19.17
N GLY A 253 -7.09 -7.11 18.65
CA GLY A 253 -8.13 -7.18 17.62
C GLY A 253 -7.93 -8.36 16.69
N LEU A 254 -8.96 -8.66 15.92
CA LEU A 254 -8.93 -9.67 14.88
C LEU A 254 -7.96 -9.27 13.78
N ASP A 255 -7.25 -10.25 13.25
CA ASP A 255 -6.52 -10.10 12.00
C ASP A 255 -7.49 -10.07 10.79
N TRP A 256 -6.92 -9.79 9.62
CA TRP A 256 -7.70 -9.72 8.38
C TRP A 256 -8.46 -11.00 8.04
N THR A 257 -7.87 -12.17 8.28
CA THR A 257 -8.48 -13.47 7.97
C THR A 257 -9.67 -13.76 8.86
N ALA A 258 -9.57 -13.42 10.14
CA ALA A 258 -10.65 -13.53 11.11
C ALA A 258 -11.74 -12.47 10.85
N ALA A 259 -11.36 -11.22 10.54
CA ALA A 259 -12.29 -10.14 10.25
C ALA A 259 -13.20 -10.44 9.04
N GLN A 260 -12.67 -11.08 7.99
CA GLN A 260 -13.49 -11.48 6.84
C GLN A 260 -14.62 -12.46 7.20
N ARG A 261 -14.49 -13.20 8.30
CA ARG A 261 -15.48 -14.18 8.79
C ARG A 261 -16.45 -13.61 9.83
N ALA A 262 -16.25 -12.37 10.24
CA ALA A 262 -17.10 -11.71 11.23
C ALA A 262 -18.49 -11.39 10.65
N ASP A 263 -19.40 -11.00 11.55
CA ASP A 263 -20.75 -10.57 11.16
C ASP A 263 -20.71 -9.37 10.23
N GLN A 264 -21.68 -9.32 9.30
CA GLN A 264 -21.70 -8.28 8.27
C GLN A 264 -21.84 -6.87 8.86
N GLU A 265 -22.53 -6.73 9.96
CA GLU A 265 -22.71 -5.44 10.63
C GLU A 265 -21.38 -4.88 11.18
N LEU A 266 -20.56 -5.74 11.80
CA LEU A 266 -19.20 -5.37 12.19
C LEU A 266 -18.33 -5.00 10.99
N LYS A 267 -18.40 -5.76 9.90
CA LYS A 267 -17.63 -5.45 8.67
C LYS A 267 -18.04 -4.11 8.07
N ASN A 268 -19.32 -3.77 8.09
CA ASN A 268 -19.82 -2.47 7.66
C ASN A 268 -19.30 -1.35 8.57
N THR A 269 -19.32 -1.56 9.88
CA THR A 269 -18.78 -0.63 10.88
C THR A 269 -17.28 -0.37 10.65
N TRP A 270 -16.49 -1.42 10.54
CA TRP A 270 -15.05 -1.28 10.29
C TRP A 270 -14.73 -0.59 8.97
N ALA A 271 -15.51 -0.83 7.92
CA ALA A 271 -15.34 -0.15 6.64
C ALA A 271 -15.60 1.36 6.78
N GLU A 272 -16.63 1.78 7.53
CA GLU A 272 -16.85 3.19 7.84
C GLU A 272 -15.67 3.79 8.64
N VAL A 273 -15.16 3.07 9.66
CA VAL A 273 -14.00 3.52 10.44
C VAL A 273 -12.76 3.72 9.55
N ILE A 274 -12.47 2.76 8.66
CA ILE A 274 -11.35 2.87 7.71
C ILE A 274 -11.57 4.06 6.77
N GLY A 275 -12.79 4.29 6.30
CA GLY A 275 -13.14 5.45 5.48
C GLY A 275 -12.91 6.77 6.22
N ARG A 276 -13.37 6.87 7.47
CA ARG A 276 -13.17 8.06 8.32
C ARG A 276 -11.71 8.29 8.66
N PHE A 277 -10.94 7.27 8.97
CA PHE A 277 -9.49 7.39 9.15
C PHE A 277 -8.82 7.91 7.88
N SER A 278 -9.08 7.29 6.75
CA SER A 278 -8.43 7.63 5.49
C SER A 278 -8.81 9.02 4.98
N ALA A 279 -10.09 9.38 5.05
CA ALA A 279 -10.58 10.68 4.61
C ALA A 279 -10.40 11.77 5.65
N GLY A 280 -10.50 11.47 6.94
CA GLY A 280 -10.37 12.41 8.05
C GLY A 280 -8.94 12.87 8.27
N SER A 281 -7.95 11.98 8.13
CA SER A 281 -6.55 12.30 8.43
C SER A 281 -6.04 13.52 7.64
N TYR A 282 -6.35 13.62 6.35
CA TYR A 282 -5.94 14.78 5.55
C TYR A 282 -6.93 15.95 5.63
N ARG A 283 -8.09 15.77 6.25
CA ARG A 283 -9.05 16.86 6.52
C ARG A 283 -8.75 17.57 7.84
N HIS A 284 -8.50 16.80 8.89
CA HIS A 284 -8.21 17.35 10.23
C HIS A 284 -6.74 17.81 10.35
N ALA A 285 -5.83 17.13 9.65
CA ALA A 285 -4.43 17.48 9.58
C ALA A 285 -3.92 17.28 8.15
N ASN A 286 -2.71 17.71 7.85
CA ASN A 286 -2.10 17.48 6.53
C ASN A 286 -1.41 16.10 6.41
N LEU A 287 -1.87 15.13 7.20
CA LEU A 287 -1.33 13.77 7.26
C LEU A 287 -2.12 12.82 6.35
N PHE A 288 -1.41 11.97 5.63
CA PHE A 288 -1.99 11.03 4.71
C PHE A 288 -1.28 9.67 4.79
N ASN A 289 -1.94 8.66 5.37
CA ASN A 289 -1.42 7.29 5.33
C ASN A 289 -1.70 6.68 3.95
N ALA A 290 -0.64 6.43 3.18
CA ALA A 290 -0.71 5.99 1.80
C ALA A 290 -0.59 4.48 1.63
N ASP A 291 -0.59 3.68 2.71
CA ASP A 291 -0.51 2.22 2.67
C ASP A 291 -1.67 1.51 3.37
N PRO A 292 -2.90 1.58 2.83
CA PRO A 292 -4.07 0.93 3.40
C PRO A 292 -4.06 -0.59 3.16
N HIS A 293 -3.05 -1.28 3.67
CA HIS A 293 -2.96 -2.74 3.54
C HIS A 293 -3.77 -3.43 4.65
N PRO A 294 -4.57 -4.49 4.34
CA PRO A 294 -5.41 -5.17 5.33
C PRO A 294 -4.63 -5.73 6.54
N GLY A 295 -3.38 -6.15 6.34
CA GLY A 295 -2.50 -6.63 7.41
C GLY A 295 -2.12 -5.57 8.45
N ASN A 296 -2.30 -4.28 8.08
CA ASN A 296 -1.99 -3.12 8.92
C ASN A 296 -3.17 -2.73 9.85
N TYR A 297 -4.25 -3.54 9.85
CA TYR A 297 -5.43 -3.28 10.67
C TYR A 297 -5.59 -4.31 11.79
N ARG A 298 -6.17 -3.87 12.91
CA ARG A 298 -6.65 -4.70 14.00
C ARG A 298 -8.12 -4.39 14.24
N PHE A 299 -8.98 -5.37 14.07
CA PHE A 299 -10.43 -5.21 14.04
C PHE A 299 -11.03 -5.56 15.41
N GLY A 300 -11.47 -4.55 16.16
CA GLY A 300 -12.10 -4.72 17.47
C GLY A 300 -13.52 -5.26 17.35
N LEU A 301 -13.89 -6.21 18.23
CA LEU A 301 -15.26 -6.72 18.31
C LEU A 301 -16.27 -5.67 18.79
N ASP A 302 -15.78 -4.57 19.35
CA ASP A 302 -16.54 -3.37 19.73
C ASP A 302 -16.74 -2.38 18.57
N GLY A 303 -16.31 -2.74 17.35
CA GLY A 303 -16.39 -1.91 16.15
C GLY A 303 -15.20 -0.95 15.96
N THR A 304 -14.23 -0.94 16.87
CA THR A 304 -13.01 -0.13 16.71
C THR A 304 -12.08 -0.72 15.65
N VAL A 305 -11.23 0.13 15.06
CA VAL A 305 -10.12 -0.31 14.18
C VAL A 305 -8.81 0.28 14.66
N GLY A 306 -7.83 -0.60 14.88
CA GLY A 306 -6.44 -0.24 15.15
C GLY A 306 -5.63 -0.17 13.85
N PHE A 307 -4.81 0.87 13.70
CA PHE A 307 -3.90 1.09 12.58
C PHE A 307 -2.47 0.95 13.10
N VAL A 308 -1.70 -0.01 12.58
CA VAL A 308 -0.43 -0.44 13.18
C VAL A 308 0.82 -0.23 12.30
N ASP A 309 0.66 0.32 11.10
CA ASP A 309 1.78 0.60 10.19
C ASP A 309 1.67 2.02 9.62
N PHE A 310 2.74 2.79 9.79
CA PHE A 310 2.87 4.18 9.36
C PHE A 310 4.19 4.43 8.62
N GLY A 311 4.76 3.39 8.02
CA GLY A 311 5.98 3.47 7.22
C GLY A 311 5.80 4.29 5.93
N CYS A 312 4.57 4.46 5.45
CA CYS A 312 4.27 5.20 4.23
C CYS A 312 3.26 6.33 4.50
N VAL A 313 3.73 7.41 5.09
CA VAL A 313 2.93 8.61 5.37
C VAL A 313 3.42 9.77 4.52
N LYS A 314 2.49 10.49 3.91
CA LYS A 314 2.74 11.74 3.19
C LYS A 314 2.23 12.92 4.01
N VAL A 315 3.09 13.91 4.21
CA VAL A 315 2.67 15.22 4.71
C VAL A 315 2.32 16.09 3.50
N LEU A 316 1.05 16.45 3.36
CA LEU A 316 0.59 17.25 2.24
C LEU A 316 0.85 18.74 2.50
N PRO A 317 1.42 19.48 1.52
CA PRO A 317 1.44 20.94 1.61
C PRO A 317 0.02 21.48 1.77
N GLU A 318 -0.19 22.42 2.71
CA GLU A 318 -1.52 22.94 3.06
C GLU A 318 -2.31 23.38 1.83
N ARG A 319 -1.66 24.09 0.90
CA ARG A 319 -2.29 24.54 -0.34
C ARG A 319 -2.77 23.37 -1.21
N VAL A 320 -2.01 22.29 -1.28
CA VAL A 320 -2.38 21.10 -2.06
C VAL A 320 -3.55 20.39 -1.41
N ARG A 321 -3.49 20.23 -0.09
CA ARG A 321 -4.55 19.62 0.71
C ARG A 321 -5.90 20.31 0.52
N LEU A 322 -5.95 21.62 0.71
CA LEU A 322 -7.18 22.41 0.56
C LEU A 322 -7.75 22.31 -0.85
N LYS A 323 -6.91 22.48 -1.88
CA LYS A 323 -7.36 22.36 -3.28
C LYS A 323 -7.85 20.96 -3.63
N PHE A 324 -7.27 19.93 -3.04
CA PHE A 324 -7.73 18.56 -3.23
C PHE A 324 -9.11 18.33 -2.60
N ILE A 325 -9.35 18.85 -1.38
CA ILE A 325 -10.67 18.80 -0.73
C ILE A 325 -11.71 19.56 -1.57
N GLU A 326 -11.38 20.76 -2.05
CA GLU A 326 -12.23 21.55 -2.93
C GLU A 326 -12.53 20.83 -4.26
N MET A 327 -11.54 20.14 -4.84
CA MET A 327 -11.70 19.35 -6.05
C MET A 327 -12.71 18.20 -5.84
N ILE A 328 -12.57 17.44 -4.75
CA ILE A 328 -13.54 16.40 -4.38
C ILE A 328 -14.92 17.00 -4.18
N ARG A 329 -15.02 18.11 -3.46
CA ARG A 329 -16.29 18.78 -3.18
C ARG A 329 -16.95 19.28 -4.46
N ALA A 330 -16.19 19.91 -5.38
CA ALA A 330 -16.69 20.36 -6.67
C ALA A 330 -17.21 19.20 -7.53
N THR A 331 -16.53 18.05 -7.48
CA THR A 331 -16.99 16.82 -8.17
C THR A 331 -18.35 16.36 -7.60
N ILE A 332 -18.45 16.27 -6.28
CA ILE A 332 -19.65 15.80 -5.60
C ILE A 332 -20.84 16.76 -5.82
N ASP A 333 -20.62 18.06 -5.87
CA ASP A 333 -21.64 19.08 -6.06
C ASP A 333 -21.99 19.31 -7.55
N GLY A 334 -21.29 18.66 -8.50
CA GLY A 334 -21.51 18.85 -9.94
C GLY A 334 -21.00 20.18 -10.48
N ARG A 335 -20.09 20.86 -9.76
CA ARG A 335 -19.52 22.18 -10.13
C ARG A 335 -18.36 22.00 -11.11
N LYS A 336 -18.68 21.70 -12.38
CA LYS A 336 -17.73 21.28 -13.42
C LYS A 336 -16.59 22.29 -13.67
N TYR A 337 -16.88 23.56 -13.70
CA TYR A 337 -15.87 24.61 -13.95
C TYR A 337 -14.94 24.79 -12.76
N ASP A 338 -15.48 24.78 -11.54
CA ASP A 338 -14.67 24.86 -10.33
C ASP A 338 -13.75 23.62 -10.23
N LEU A 339 -14.28 22.43 -10.54
CA LEU A 339 -13.49 21.20 -10.62
C LEU A 339 -12.31 21.34 -11.60
N HIS A 340 -12.61 21.81 -12.82
CA HIS A 340 -11.60 21.99 -13.87
C HIS A 340 -10.50 22.97 -13.44
N ASP A 341 -10.87 24.07 -12.81
CA ASP A 341 -9.93 25.07 -12.28
C ASP A 341 -9.05 24.46 -11.17
N ARG A 342 -9.64 23.70 -10.23
CA ARG A 342 -8.85 23.00 -9.18
C ARG A 342 -7.90 21.98 -9.77
N MET A 343 -8.31 21.22 -10.79
CA MET A 343 -7.42 20.29 -11.50
C MET A 343 -6.25 21.02 -12.18
N ALA A 344 -6.51 22.17 -12.82
CA ALA A 344 -5.46 22.99 -13.42
C ALA A 344 -4.45 23.50 -12.38
N GLU A 345 -4.95 24.02 -11.26
CA GLU A 345 -4.12 24.54 -10.15
C GLU A 345 -3.31 23.45 -9.43
N LEU A 346 -3.81 22.21 -9.42
CA LEU A 346 -3.10 21.03 -8.90
C LEU A 346 -2.08 20.48 -9.90
N GLY A 347 -2.10 20.92 -11.17
CA GLY A 347 -1.11 20.54 -12.18
C GLY A 347 -1.53 19.38 -13.08
N TYR A 348 -2.81 18.96 -13.09
CA TYR A 348 -3.29 17.89 -13.97
C TYR A 348 -3.14 18.21 -15.46
N PHE A 349 -3.08 19.49 -15.83
CA PHE A 349 -2.96 19.95 -17.21
C PHE A 349 -1.55 20.47 -17.56
N ALA A 350 -0.52 20.05 -16.83
CA ALA A 350 0.85 20.34 -17.15
C ALA A 350 1.25 19.77 -18.52
N GLY A 351 2.14 20.46 -19.24
CA GLY A 351 2.66 19.97 -20.53
C GLY A 351 1.72 20.16 -21.73
N GLY A 352 0.66 20.98 -21.60
CA GLY A 352 -0.27 21.30 -22.72
C GLY A 352 -1.39 20.27 -22.88
N SER A 353 -1.56 19.35 -21.97
CA SER A 353 -2.70 18.46 -21.90
C SER A 353 -3.96 19.26 -21.57
N THR A 354 -5.08 18.95 -22.20
CA THR A 354 -6.37 19.59 -21.92
C THR A 354 -7.49 18.58 -21.91
N LEU A 355 -8.34 18.68 -20.89
CA LEU A 355 -9.69 18.13 -20.89
C LEU A 355 -10.64 19.33 -20.87
N SER A 356 -11.80 19.22 -21.52
CA SER A 356 -12.89 20.15 -21.27
C SER A 356 -13.43 19.99 -19.84
N ALA A 357 -14.15 20.97 -19.33
CA ALA A 357 -14.77 20.87 -18.01
C ALA A 357 -15.75 19.69 -17.91
N ASP A 358 -16.44 19.35 -19.00
CA ASP A 358 -17.34 18.21 -19.07
C ASP A 358 -16.55 16.88 -19.01
N GLU A 359 -15.49 16.71 -19.82
CA GLU A 359 -14.65 15.51 -19.81
C GLU A 359 -13.96 15.32 -18.44
N ALA A 360 -13.47 16.40 -17.84
CA ALA A 360 -12.87 16.36 -16.51
C ALA A 360 -13.89 15.92 -15.46
N TYR A 361 -15.11 16.46 -15.53
CA TYR A 361 -16.18 16.08 -14.62
C TYR A 361 -16.60 14.62 -14.79
N GLU A 362 -16.83 14.15 -16.01
CA GLU A 362 -17.20 12.75 -16.28
C GLU A 362 -16.16 11.78 -15.74
N TRP A 363 -14.88 12.10 -15.90
CA TRP A 363 -13.79 11.28 -15.38
C TRP A 363 -13.76 11.29 -13.84
N MET A 364 -13.79 12.46 -13.22
CA MET A 364 -13.75 12.58 -11.75
C MET A 364 -15.02 12.03 -11.09
N ALA A 365 -16.18 12.20 -11.69
CA ALA A 365 -17.43 11.59 -11.25
C ALA A 365 -17.39 10.06 -11.33
N GLY A 366 -16.72 9.51 -12.34
CA GLY A 366 -16.45 8.07 -12.44
C GLY A 366 -15.56 7.57 -11.29
N LEU A 367 -14.56 8.36 -10.88
CA LEU A 367 -13.69 8.05 -9.74
C LEU A 367 -14.39 8.22 -8.39
N ALA A 368 -15.33 9.16 -8.29
CA ALA A 368 -16.13 9.42 -7.11
C ALA A 368 -17.47 8.68 -7.11
N TYR A 369 -17.62 7.64 -7.94
CA TYR A 369 -18.86 6.91 -8.13
C TYR A 369 -19.48 6.46 -6.80
N GLU A 370 -18.69 5.98 -5.86
CA GLU A 370 -19.15 5.48 -4.57
C GLU A 370 -19.82 6.59 -3.72
N ALA A 371 -19.40 7.84 -3.88
CA ALA A 371 -20.03 8.98 -3.23
C ALA A 371 -21.25 9.54 -3.99
N LEU A 372 -21.30 9.34 -5.31
CA LEU A 372 -22.36 9.86 -6.19
C LEU A 372 -23.51 8.88 -6.40
N ALA A 373 -23.25 7.58 -6.24
CA ALA A 373 -24.28 6.54 -6.34
C ALA A 373 -25.34 6.67 -5.24
N PRO A 374 -26.55 6.08 -5.44
CA PRO A 374 -27.54 5.97 -4.36
C PRO A 374 -26.93 5.32 -3.10
N GLN A 375 -27.21 5.91 -1.94
CA GLN A 375 -26.69 5.45 -0.64
C GLN A 375 -27.71 4.59 0.12
N PRO A 376 -27.27 3.59 0.91
CA PRO A 376 -25.89 3.13 1.03
C PRO A 376 -25.41 2.36 -0.19
N ILE A 377 -24.09 2.33 -0.42
CA ILE A 377 -23.49 1.50 -1.46
C ILE A 377 -22.91 0.22 -0.85
N THR A 378 -23.16 -0.92 -1.52
CA THR A 378 -22.52 -2.20 -1.18
C THR A 378 -21.33 -2.41 -2.10
N PHE A 379 -20.16 -2.58 -1.49
CA PHE A 379 -18.92 -2.87 -2.21
C PHE A 379 -18.87 -4.33 -2.63
N THR A 380 -18.64 -4.54 -3.92
CA THR A 380 -18.52 -5.84 -4.56
C THR A 380 -17.26 -5.86 -5.41
N ARG A 381 -16.92 -7.04 -5.94
CA ARG A 381 -15.85 -7.14 -6.94
C ARG A 381 -16.08 -6.21 -8.13
N ASP A 382 -17.32 -6.10 -8.60
CA ASP A 382 -17.65 -5.26 -9.76
C ASP A 382 -17.44 -3.76 -9.45
N THR A 383 -17.75 -3.30 -8.23
CA THR A 383 -17.48 -1.91 -7.83
C THR A 383 -15.99 -1.64 -7.76
N ALA A 384 -15.19 -2.57 -7.20
CA ALA A 384 -13.75 -2.45 -7.15
C ALA A 384 -13.12 -2.42 -8.56
N GLU A 385 -13.54 -3.32 -9.46
CA GLU A 385 -13.09 -3.31 -10.86
C GLU A 385 -13.49 -2.03 -11.60
N ARG A 386 -14.67 -1.47 -11.31
CA ARG A 386 -15.12 -0.18 -11.88
C ARG A 386 -14.20 0.96 -11.43
N ALA A 387 -13.90 1.05 -10.14
CA ALA A 387 -13.00 2.08 -9.60
C ALA A 387 -11.61 2.02 -10.29
N VAL A 388 -11.06 0.82 -10.46
CA VAL A 388 -9.80 0.62 -11.17
C VAL A 388 -9.88 1.06 -12.62
N ARG A 389 -10.94 0.65 -13.36
CA ARG A 389 -11.13 1.03 -14.78
C ARG A 389 -11.35 2.53 -14.94
N GLY A 390 -12.11 3.15 -14.06
CA GLY A 390 -12.34 4.59 -14.06
C GLY A 390 -11.04 5.38 -13.92
N LEU A 391 -10.10 4.87 -13.13
CA LEU A 391 -8.81 5.49 -12.90
C LEU A 391 -7.81 5.25 -14.04
N ILE A 392 -7.67 3.99 -14.49
CA ILE A 392 -6.62 3.54 -15.42
C ILE A 392 -7.21 2.51 -16.42
N ASP A 393 -8.00 2.92 -17.39
CA ASP A 393 -8.30 2.04 -18.53
C ASP A 393 -7.33 2.29 -19.68
N LEU A 394 -6.20 1.63 -19.66
CA LEU A 394 -5.17 1.74 -20.69
C LEU A 394 -5.57 1.06 -22.02
N ARG A 395 -6.69 0.33 -22.07
CA ARG A 395 -7.22 -0.27 -23.30
C ARG A 395 -8.00 0.73 -24.13
N SER A 396 -8.57 1.74 -23.48
CA SER A 396 -9.23 2.84 -24.16
C SER A 396 -8.19 3.86 -24.68
N PRO A 397 -8.06 4.10 -25.98
CA PRO A 397 -7.14 5.10 -26.51
C PRO A 397 -7.52 6.54 -26.08
N ASP A 398 -8.80 6.78 -25.81
CA ASP A 398 -9.34 8.09 -25.47
C ASP A 398 -9.49 8.32 -23.96
N HIS A 399 -9.03 7.38 -23.14
CA HIS A 399 -9.16 7.50 -21.68
C HIS A 399 -8.44 8.76 -21.16
N PRO A 400 -9.08 9.58 -20.31
CA PRO A 400 -8.56 10.85 -19.83
C PRO A 400 -7.16 10.77 -19.18
N VAL A 401 -6.83 9.65 -18.53
CA VAL A 401 -5.51 9.41 -17.92
C VAL A 401 -4.34 9.58 -18.90
N ARG A 402 -4.59 9.39 -20.20
CA ARG A 402 -3.58 9.58 -21.27
C ARG A 402 -3.34 11.04 -21.64
N ARG A 403 -4.27 11.90 -21.24
CA ARG A 403 -4.33 13.33 -21.59
C ARG A 403 -4.07 14.24 -20.40
N VAL A 404 -3.83 13.67 -19.21
CA VAL A 404 -3.51 14.42 -17.99
C VAL A 404 -2.12 14.07 -17.50
N SER A 405 -1.53 15.00 -16.77
CA SER A 405 -0.35 14.75 -15.95
C SER A 405 -0.80 14.30 -14.57
N ALA A 406 -0.19 13.26 -14.01
CA ALA A 406 -0.41 12.90 -12.61
C ALA A 406 0.53 13.76 -11.74
N PRO A 407 0.02 14.76 -11.00
CA PRO A 407 0.88 15.53 -10.09
C PRO A 407 1.44 14.61 -9.01
N ASP A 408 2.71 14.79 -8.64
CA ASP A 408 3.41 13.91 -7.68
C ASP A 408 2.65 13.76 -6.36
N ASP A 409 2.05 14.85 -5.87
CA ASP A 409 1.26 14.83 -4.65
C ASP A 409 -0.09 14.10 -4.81
N MET A 410 -0.57 13.88 -6.03
CA MET A 410 -1.86 13.23 -6.31
C MET A 410 -1.76 11.71 -6.54
N VAL A 411 -0.59 11.20 -6.80
CA VAL A 411 -0.35 9.76 -7.00
C VAL A 411 -0.80 8.94 -5.77
N PHE A 412 -0.68 9.50 -4.57
CA PHE A 412 -1.09 8.85 -3.32
C PHE A 412 -2.60 8.66 -3.21
N PHE A 413 -3.39 9.64 -3.62
CA PHE A 413 -4.84 9.54 -3.60
C PHE A 413 -5.34 8.50 -4.58
N THR A 414 -4.69 8.41 -5.74
CA THR A 414 -4.91 7.34 -6.72
C THR A 414 -4.66 5.97 -6.10
N ARG A 415 -3.53 5.81 -5.42
CA ARG A 415 -3.18 4.57 -4.72
C ARG A 415 -4.22 4.22 -3.64
N LEU A 416 -4.63 5.19 -2.84
CA LEU A 416 -5.62 4.98 -1.78
C LEU A 416 -6.93 4.41 -2.34
N SER A 417 -7.49 5.03 -3.38
CA SER A 417 -8.71 4.56 -4.03
C SER A 417 -8.58 3.14 -4.59
N LEU A 418 -7.44 2.85 -5.24
CA LEU A 418 -7.14 1.53 -5.79
C LEU A 418 -7.03 0.43 -4.72
N MET A 419 -6.65 0.78 -3.50
CA MET A 419 -6.44 -0.20 -2.42
C MET A 419 -7.64 -0.32 -1.49
N LEU A 420 -8.38 0.75 -1.21
CA LEU A 420 -9.54 0.71 -0.30
C LEU A 420 -10.73 -0.02 -0.92
N ASN A 421 -11.03 0.21 -2.20
CA ASN A 421 -12.15 -0.44 -2.87
C ASN A 421 -12.08 -1.99 -2.83
N PRO A 422 -10.95 -2.64 -3.13
CA PRO A 422 -10.78 -4.08 -2.91
C PRO A 422 -10.96 -4.52 -1.47
N ILE A 423 -10.48 -3.75 -0.48
CA ILE A 423 -10.65 -4.08 0.94
C ILE A 423 -12.13 -4.09 1.31
N TYR A 424 -12.87 -3.06 0.93
CA TYR A 424 -14.31 -2.98 1.16
C TYR A 424 -15.08 -4.09 0.44
N ALA A 425 -14.69 -4.40 -0.80
CA ALA A 425 -15.30 -5.48 -1.56
C ALA A 425 -15.03 -6.86 -0.94
N MET A 426 -13.84 -7.11 -0.39
CA MET A 426 -13.52 -8.35 0.32
C MET A 426 -14.27 -8.48 1.66
N LEU A 427 -14.62 -7.38 2.31
CA LEU A 427 -15.50 -7.36 3.48
C LEU A 427 -16.98 -7.49 3.06
N GLY A 428 -17.32 -7.28 1.79
CA GLY A 428 -18.70 -7.16 1.33
C GLY A 428 -19.42 -5.99 2.02
N ALA A 429 -18.68 -4.92 2.31
CA ALA A 429 -19.14 -3.84 3.15
C ALA A 429 -20.23 -2.99 2.49
N THR A 430 -21.16 -2.54 3.29
CA THR A 430 -22.20 -1.57 2.89
C THR A 430 -21.98 -0.28 3.69
N CYS A 431 -21.74 0.84 2.99
CA CYS A 431 -21.35 2.10 3.59
C CYS A 431 -22.14 3.28 3.02
N TYR A 432 -22.25 4.34 3.84
CA TYR A 432 -22.79 5.65 3.47
C TYR A 432 -21.64 6.60 3.08
N VAL A 433 -20.93 6.30 1.97
CA VAL A 433 -19.71 7.02 1.56
C VAL A 433 -19.95 8.52 1.42
N ARG A 434 -21.08 8.91 0.83
CA ARG A 434 -21.46 10.32 0.68
C ARG A 434 -21.59 11.00 2.04
N SER A 435 -22.29 10.39 3.00
CA SER A 435 -22.47 10.95 4.33
C SER A 435 -21.15 11.13 5.08
N ILE A 436 -20.20 10.18 4.94
CA ILE A 436 -18.86 10.30 5.54
C ILE A 436 -18.15 11.55 5.01
N ILE A 437 -18.21 11.77 3.70
CA ILE A 437 -17.54 12.93 3.08
C ILE A 437 -18.25 14.23 3.47
N ASP A 438 -19.58 14.26 3.44
CA ASP A 438 -20.37 15.45 3.73
C ASP A 438 -20.21 15.90 5.19
N ASP A 439 -20.17 14.96 6.15
CA ASP A 439 -19.96 15.31 7.56
C ASP A 439 -18.51 15.75 7.83
N LEU A 440 -17.51 15.06 7.24
CA LEU A 440 -16.10 15.46 7.37
C LEU A 440 -15.77 16.80 6.72
N ASP A 441 -16.51 17.21 5.69
CA ASP A 441 -16.39 18.51 5.04
C ASP A 441 -17.25 19.61 5.73
N GLY A 442 -18.05 19.26 6.74
CA GLY A 442 -19.02 20.15 7.37
C GLY A 442 -20.16 20.58 6.43
N ALA A 443 -20.42 19.82 5.36
CA ALA A 443 -21.44 20.12 4.38
C ALA A 443 -22.84 19.61 4.79
N ALA A 444 -22.90 18.65 5.70
CA ALA A 444 -24.14 18.12 6.28
C ALA A 444 -23.90 17.58 7.69
N GLU A 445 -24.98 17.54 8.49
CA GLU A 445 -24.96 16.90 9.81
C GLU A 445 -24.70 15.39 9.69
N PRO A 446 -23.94 14.79 10.65
CA PRO A 446 -23.67 13.35 10.67
C PRO A 446 -24.93 12.50 10.74
N THR A 447 -25.10 11.59 9.80
CA THR A 447 -26.27 10.70 9.72
C THR A 447 -26.02 9.33 10.34
N THR A 448 -24.76 8.86 10.37
CA THR A 448 -24.40 7.56 10.96
C THR A 448 -24.09 7.68 12.46
N PRO A 449 -24.25 6.59 13.24
CA PRO A 449 -23.83 6.59 14.64
C PRO A 449 -22.35 6.94 14.84
N LEU A 450 -21.46 6.42 13.98
CA LEU A 450 -20.04 6.73 14.01
C LEU A 450 -19.75 8.19 13.62
N GLY A 451 -20.50 8.74 12.67
CA GLY A 451 -20.41 10.16 12.32
C GLY A 451 -20.70 11.07 13.51
N LYS A 452 -21.78 10.79 14.24
CA LYS A 452 -22.14 11.54 15.45
C LYS A 452 -21.09 11.43 16.57
N GLN A 453 -20.48 10.26 16.73
CA GLN A 453 -19.38 10.07 17.69
C GLN A 453 -18.12 10.81 17.27
N HIS A 454 -17.83 10.84 15.97
CA HIS A 454 -16.69 11.58 15.42
C HIS A 454 -16.88 13.08 15.60
N ASP A 455 -18.03 13.62 15.26
CA ASP A 455 -18.39 15.04 15.43
C ASP A 455 -18.31 15.49 16.88
N ALA A 456 -18.76 14.63 17.82
CA ALA A 456 -18.65 14.92 19.26
C ALA A 456 -17.20 14.87 19.79
N TRP A 457 -16.28 14.23 19.07
CA TRP A 457 -14.86 14.15 19.43
C TRP A 457 -14.06 15.35 18.87
N VAL A 458 -14.37 15.85 17.67
CA VAL A 458 -13.75 17.04 17.04
C VAL A 458 -14.08 18.30 17.85
#